data_6b0726080712ac8646d3bad7d2936a8c
#
_entry.id   6b0726080712ac8646d3bad7d2936a8c
#
_cell.length_a   1.000
_cell.length_b   1.000
_cell.length_c   1.000
_cell.angle_alpha   90.00
_cell.angle_beta   90.00
_cell.angle_gamma   90.00
#
_symmetry.space_group_name_H-M   'P 1'
#
loop_
_entity.id
_entity.type
_entity.pdbx_description
1 polymer ?
#
loop_
_entity_poly.entity_id
_entity_poly.type
_entity_poly.pdbx_seq_one_letter_code
_entity_poly.pdbx_strand_id
1 'polypeptide(L)'
;MGSYTIPNVVERTPQGERSFDVFSRLLNERIIFLGTEIDDGVANVVIAQLLHLESAAPESEIAVYINSPGGSFTSLMAIYDTMTFVQAPISTFCVGQAASTAAVLLAGGDPGRRFVLEHARVLLGQPASGGQRGTASDLALRAKEMVRIRAQVEEVLARHTHHDTATLRADMDRDKVFTAEEAVAYGLADEVLSRRLVRG
;
A
#
# COMPACT_ATOMS: atom_id res chain seq x y z
N MET A 1 -10.86 -0.79 -20.53
CA MET A 1 -10.90 -0.05 -19.25
C MET A 1 -12.22 0.70 -19.18
N GLY A 2 -13.06 0.41 -18.17
CA GLY A 2 -14.28 1.18 -17.95
C GLY A 2 -13.91 2.61 -17.53
N SER A 3 -14.39 3.60 -18.27
CA SER A 3 -14.29 5.00 -17.87
C SER A 3 -15.30 5.24 -16.75
N TYR A 4 -14.85 5.60 -15.58
CA TYR A 4 -15.72 6.06 -14.49
C TYR A 4 -15.46 7.55 -14.23
N THR A 5 -16.53 8.27 -13.91
CA THR A 5 -16.45 9.69 -13.64
C THR A 5 -16.10 9.91 -12.19
N ILE A 6 -15.03 10.66 -11.92
CA ILE A 6 -14.69 11.10 -10.56
C ILE A 6 -15.65 12.23 -10.19
N PRO A 7 -16.45 12.07 -9.10
CA PRO A 7 -17.40 13.08 -8.69
C PRO A 7 -16.68 14.28 -8.06
N ASN A 8 -17.26 15.46 -8.23
CA ASN A 8 -16.83 16.67 -7.57
C ASN A 8 -17.66 16.93 -6.29
N VAL A 9 -17.00 17.42 -5.27
CA VAL A 9 -17.60 17.92 -4.01
C VAL A 9 -17.52 19.41 -3.99
N VAL A 10 -18.66 20.08 -3.71
CA VAL A 10 -18.73 21.54 -3.58
C VAL A 10 -18.78 21.91 -2.11
N GLU A 11 -17.82 22.68 -1.64
CA GLU A 11 -17.78 23.26 -0.31
C GLU A 11 -18.20 24.72 -0.35
N ARG A 12 -19.11 25.09 0.54
CA ARG A 12 -19.48 26.49 0.76
C ARG A 12 -18.64 27.08 1.87
N THR A 13 -17.84 28.09 1.53
CA THR A 13 -17.04 28.85 2.49
C THR A 13 -17.52 30.30 2.55
N PRO A 14 -17.17 31.09 3.59
CA PRO A 14 -17.48 32.51 3.64
C PRO A 14 -16.93 33.30 2.45
N GLN A 15 -15.90 32.75 1.76
CA GLN A 15 -15.27 33.36 0.58
C GLN A 15 -15.90 32.91 -0.75
N GLY A 16 -16.92 32.04 -0.71
CA GLY A 16 -17.60 31.52 -1.90
C GLY A 16 -17.60 29.97 -1.98
N GLU A 17 -18.08 29.44 -3.10
CA GLU A 17 -18.11 28.02 -3.37
C GLU A 17 -16.77 27.56 -3.98
N ARG A 18 -16.23 26.45 -3.47
CA ARG A 18 -15.05 25.78 -4.01
C ARG A 18 -15.42 24.37 -4.42
N SER A 19 -15.03 23.96 -5.63
CA SER A 19 -15.23 22.61 -6.15
C SER A 19 -13.90 21.85 -6.14
N PHE A 20 -13.92 20.65 -5.55
CA PHE A 20 -12.80 19.71 -5.53
C PHE A 20 -13.27 18.37 -6.09
N ASP A 21 -12.41 17.61 -6.75
CA ASP A 21 -12.69 16.20 -6.93
C ASP A 21 -12.61 15.46 -5.57
N VAL A 22 -13.23 14.28 -5.49
CA VAL A 22 -13.32 13.55 -4.22
C VAL A 22 -11.95 13.15 -3.65
N PHE A 23 -10.96 12.83 -4.49
CA PHE A 23 -9.62 12.46 -4.03
C PHE A 23 -8.85 13.66 -3.48
N SER A 24 -8.95 14.82 -4.15
CA SER A 24 -8.40 16.08 -3.63
C SER A 24 -9.06 16.47 -2.31
N ARG A 25 -10.36 16.21 -2.15
CA ARG A 25 -11.06 16.47 -0.89
C ARG A 25 -10.59 15.53 0.22
N LEU A 26 -10.37 14.23 -0.07
CA LEU A 26 -9.80 13.29 0.88
C LEU A 26 -8.38 13.67 1.27
N LEU A 27 -7.56 14.13 0.33
CA LEU A 27 -6.21 14.59 0.60
C LEU A 27 -6.17 15.76 1.60
N ASN A 28 -7.12 16.68 1.54
CA ASN A 28 -7.26 17.76 2.53
C ASN A 28 -7.53 17.21 3.95
N GLU A 29 -8.13 16.03 4.07
CA GLU A 29 -8.31 15.29 5.34
C GLU A 29 -7.15 14.34 5.65
N ARG A 30 -6.02 14.50 4.95
CA ARG A 30 -4.81 13.67 5.09
C ARG A 30 -5.03 12.20 4.75
N ILE A 31 -5.95 11.92 3.83
CA ILE A 31 -6.26 10.58 3.34
C ILE A 31 -5.72 10.41 1.93
N ILE A 32 -4.85 9.43 1.73
CA ILE A 32 -4.37 8.97 0.44
C ILE A 32 -5.13 7.69 0.07
N PHE A 33 -5.70 7.64 -1.14
CA PHE A 33 -6.44 6.47 -1.59
C PHE A 33 -5.71 5.76 -2.74
N LEU A 34 -5.19 4.55 -2.46
CA LEU A 34 -4.51 3.68 -3.40
C LEU A 34 -5.47 2.60 -3.88
N GLY A 35 -6.24 2.89 -4.93
CA GLY A 35 -7.35 2.07 -5.41
C GLY A 35 -7.10 1.38 -6.77
N THR A 36 -5.85 1.28 -7.22
CA THR A 36 -5.50 0.74 -8.53
C THR A 36 -4.25 -0.14 -8.48
N GLU A 37 -3.86 -0.69 -9.62
CA GLU A 37 -2.53 -1.28 -9.81
C GLU A 37 -1.45 -0.22 -9.56
N ILE A 38 -0.33 -0.63 -8.94
CA ILE A 38 0.79 0.24 -8.58
C ILE A 38 1.78 0.26 -9.74
N ASP A 39 1.73 1.32 -10.53
CA ASP A 39 2.70 1.65 -11.57
C ASP A 39 3.54 2.88 -11.17
N ASP A 40 4.44 3.31 -12.04
CA ASP A 40 5.32 4.46 -11.78
C ASP A 40 4.53 5.77 -11.66
N GLY A 41 3.43 5.92 -12.40
CA GLY A 41 2.56 7.09 -12.33
C GLY A 41 1.85 7.19 -10.99
N VAL A 42 1.26 6.10 -10.54
CA VAL A 42 0.61 5.99 -9.22
C VAL A 42 1.62 6.23 -8.10
N ALA A 43 2.82 5.63 -8.19
CA ALA A 43 3.86 5.82 -7.19
C ALA A 43 4.27 7.29 -7.07
N ASN A 44 4.52 7.97 -8.18
CA ASN A 44 4.88 9.39 -8.18
C ASN A 44 3.80 10.27 -7.55
N VAL A 45 2.52 9.98 -7.81
CA VAL A 45 1.40 10.72 -7.21
C VAL A 45 1.35 10.50 -5.69
N VAL A 46 1.43 9.24 -5.24
CA VAL A 46 1.41 8.90 -3.80
C VAL A 46 2.60 9.52 -3.06
N ILE A 47 3.79 9.46 -3.63
CA ILE A 47 4.99 10.09 -3.08
C ILE A 47 4.82 11.60 -2.94
N ALA A 48 4.32 12.26 -3.99
CA ALA A 48 4.06 13.70 -3.96
C ALA A 48 3.02 14.07 -2.88
N GLN A 49 1.98 13.26 -2.70
CA GLN A 49 0.98 13.44 -1.65
C GLN A 49 1.58 13.26 -0.25
N LEU A 50 2.40 12.24 -0.02
CA LEU A 50 3.08 12.01 1.27
C LEU A 50 3.97 13.22 1.64
N LEU A 51 4.82 13.66 0.72
CA LEU A 51 5.72 14.81 0.92
C LEU A 51 4.95 16.12 1.13
N HIS A 52 3.86 16.33 0.40
CA HIS A 52 3.00 17.49 0.58
C HIS A 52 2.35 17.51 1.98
N LEU A 53 1.80 16.38 2.40
CA LEU A 53 1.14 16.27 3.71
C LEU A 53 2.13 16.39 4.86
N GLU A 54 3.32 15.82 4.75
CA GLU A 54 4.39 16.01 5.73
C GLU A 54 4.80 17.48 5.85
N SER A 55 5.06 18.14 4.71
CA SER A 55 5.44 19.56 4.70
C SER A 55 4.38 20.47 5.32
N ALA A 56 3.10 20.10 5.17
CA ALA A 56 1.99 20.88 5.75
C ALA A 56 1.85 20.70 7.26
N ALA A 57 2.05 19.49 7.80
CA ALA A 57 1.93 19.17 9.22
C ALA A 57 2.64 17.84 9.55
N PRO A 58 3.94 17.88 9.87
CA PRO A 58 4.76 16.66 10.05
C PRO A 58 4.34 15.79 11.24
N GLU A 59 3.70 16.38 12.27
CA GLU A 59 3.23 15.64 13.45
C GLU A 59 1.83 15.02 13.28
N SER A 60 1.17 15.30 12.17
CA SER A 60 -0.19 14.83 11.93
C SER A 60 -0.20 13.55 11.14
N GLU A 61 -1.03 12.59 11.57
CA GLU A 61 -1.18 11.29 10.92
C GLU A 61 -1.60 11.40 9.45
N ILE A 62 -1.05 10.54 8.60
CA ILE A 62 -1.45 10.32 7.21
C ILE A 62 -2.10 8.94 7.12
N ALA A 63 -3.33 8.86 6.61
CA ALA A 63 -4.06 7.62 6.43
C ALA A 63 -3.97 7.15 4.98
N VAL A 64 -3.44 5.94 4.74
CA VAL A 64 -3.32 5.32 3.42
C VAL A 64 -4.35 4.21 3.29
N TYR A 65 -5.38 4.42 2.46
CA TYR A 65 -6.43 3.46 2.17
C TYR A 65 -6.04 2.63 0.94
N ILE A 66 -6.02 1.32 1.07
CA ILE A 66 -5.49 0.38 0.08
C ILE A 66 -6.61 -0.52 -0.44
N ASN A 67 -6.82 -0.50 -1.77
CA ASN A 67 -7.63 -1.46 -2.50
C ASN A 67 -6.92 -1.76 -3.83
N SER A 68 -5.82 -2.51 -3.76
CA SER A 68 -4.92 -2.68 -4.89
C SER A 68 -4.57 -4.15 -5.13
N PRO A 69 -4.52 -4.58 -6.40
CA PRO A 69 -4.02 -5.90 -6.77
C PRO A 69 -2.48 -6.01 -6.68
N GLY A 70 -1.79 -4.93 -6.31
CA GLY A 70 -0.34 -4.84 -6.37
C GLY A 70 0.16 -4.18 -7.65
N GLY A 71 1.38 -4.49 -8.07
CA GLY A 71 1.98 -3.93 -9.28
C GLY A 71 3.51 -3.96 -9.29
N SER A 72 4.13 -2.92 -9.83
CA SER A 72 5.58 -2.81 -9.98
C SER A 72 6.32 -2.82 -8.65
N PHE A 73 7.34 -3.66 -8.54
CA PHE A 73 8.20 -3.69 -7.35
C PHE A 73 8.95 -2.37 -7.12
N THR A 74 9.49 -1.77 -8.17
CA THR A 74 10.21 -0.49 -8.06
C THR A 74 9.28 0.61 -7.55
N SER A 75 8.07 0.67 -8.09
CA SER A 75 7.04 1.62 -7.67
C SER A 75 6.59 1.38 -6.22
N LEU A 76 6.45 0.10 -5.81
CA LEU A 76 6.22 -0.27 -4.42
C LEU A 76 7.31 0.28 -3.50
N MET A 77 8.59 -0.01 -3.80
CA MET A 77 9.70 0.37 -2.93
C MET A 77 9.83 1.90 -2.82
N ALA A 78 9.55 2.62 -3.90
CA ALA A 78 9.55 4.08 -3.88
C ALA A 78 8.48 4.65 -2.91
N ILE A 79 7.27 4.06 -2.90
CA ILE A 79 6.23 4.44 -1.93
C ILE A 79 6.64 4.03 -0.51
N TYR A 80 7.07 2.78 -0.31
CA TYR A 80 7.45 2.24 0.98
C TYR A 80 8.60 3.05 1.63
N ASP A 81 9.66 3.32 0.87
CA ASP A 81 10.77 4.11 1.36
C ASP A 81 10.34 5.54 1.72
N THR A 82 9.40 6.12 0.96
CA THR A 82 8.83 7.44 1.29
C THR A 82 7.98 7.38 2.56
N MET A 83 7.14 6.35 2.73
CA MET A 83 6.37 6.14 3.97
C MET A 83 7.26 6.04 5.20
N THR A 84 8.41 5.38 5.07
CA THR A 84 9.37 5.24 6.18
C THR A 84 10.28 6.46 6.36
N PHE A 85 10.43 7.30 5.32
CA PHE A 85 11.27 8.51 5.35
C PHE A 85 10.56 9.70 6.01
N VAL A 86 9.26 9.86 5.77
CA VAL A 86 8.47 10.96 6.35
C VAL A 86 8.36 10.83 7.86
N GLN A 87 8.31 11.96 8.58
CA GLN A 87 8.17 11.97 10.04
C GLN A 87 6.72 11.82 10.50
N ALA A 88 5.77 12.14 9.61
CA ALA A 88 4.34 12.01 9.89
C ALA A 88 3.98 10.55 10.16
N PRO A 89 3.21 10.25 11.22
CA PRO A 89 2.74 8.89 11.48
C PRO A 89 1.89 8.37 10.32
N ILE A 90 2.13 7.13 9.90
CA ILE A 90 1.43 6.50 8.77
C ILE A 90 0.49 5.41 9.29
N SER A 91 -0.80 5.57 9.06
CA SER A 91 -1.77 4.49 9.22
C SER A 91 -2.17 3.88 7.87
N THR A 92 -2.33 2.57 7.84
CA THR A 92 -2.72 1.84 6.63
C THR A 92 -4.03 1.10 6.82
N PHE A 93 -4.90 1.12 5.79
CA PHE A 93 -6.23 0.53 5.83
C PHE A 93 -6.46 -0.32 4.58
N CYS A 94 -6.61 -1.64 4.73
CA CYS A 94 -7.05 -2.49 3.63
C CYS A 94 -8.58 -2.47 3.54
N VAL A 95 -9.13 -1.92 2.45
CA VAL A 95 -10.58 -1.72 2.28
C VAL A 95 -11.22 -2.59 1.19
N GLY A 96 -10.54 -3.61 0.75
CA GLY A 96 -11.04 -4.55 -0.26
C GLY A 96 -10.00 -5.62 -0.48
N GLN A 97 -8.88 -5.23 -1.05
CA GLN A 97 -7.73 -6.13 -1.16
C GLN A 97 -6.40 -5.37 -1.04
N ALA A 98 -5.44 -6.03 -0.45
CA ALA A 98 -4.03 -5.68 -0.52
C ALA A 98 -3.27 -6.91 -1.03
N ALA A 99 -2.96 -6.95 -2.33
CA ALA A 99 -2.36 -8.12 -2.94
C ALA A 99 -0.92 -7.85 -3.38
N SER A 100 -0.05 -8.87 -3.26
CA SER A 100 1.35 -8.83 -3.69
C SER A 100 2.08 -7.59 -3.10
N THR A 101 2.53 -6.67 -3.95
CA THR A 101 3.24 -5.45 -3.54
C THR A 101 2.38 -4.53 -2.64
N ALA A 102 1.07 -4.51 -2.79
CA ALA A 102 0.18 -3.73 -1.93
C ALA A 102 0.09 -4.28 -0.50
N ALA A 103 0.27 -5.59 -0.30
CA ALA A 103 0.34 -6.19 1.04
C ALA A 103 1.59 -5.72 1.82
N VAL A 104 2.68 -5.44 1.12
CA VAL A 104 3.89 -4.86 1.72
C VAL A 104 3.64 -3.44 2.21
N LEU A 105 2.89 -2.62 1.43
CA LEU A 105 2.51 -1.27 1.87
C LEU A 105 1.57 -1.31 3.07
N LEU A 106 0.62 -2.26 3.11
CA LEU A 106 -0.24 -2.46 4.28
C LEU A 106 0.60 -2.75 5.53
N ALA A 107 1.52 -3.71 5.43
CA ALA A 107 2.41 -4.09 6.53
C ALA A 107 3.37 -2.95 6.92
N GLY A 108 3.71 -2.06 5.98
CA GLY A 108 4.62 -0.93 6.16
C GLY A 108 4.06 0.27 6.92
N GLY A 109 2.79 0.23 7.36
CA GLY A 109 2.25 1.21 8.29
C GLY A 109 2.91 1.14 9.67
N ASP A 110 2.76 2.19 10.48
CA ASP A 110 3.32 2.23 11.82
C ASP A 110 2.71 1.13 12.72
N PRO A 111 3.48 0.55 13.63
CA PRO A 111 2.98 -0.46 14.57
C PRO A 111 1.75 0.04 15.35
N GLY A 112 0.70 -0.79 15.40
CA GLY A 112 -0.59 -0.45 16.02
C GLY A 112 -1.49 0.44 15.15
N ARG A 113 -1.09 0.75 13.90
CA ARG A 113 -1.83 1.61 12.97
C ARG A 113 -2.13 0.95 11.63
N ARG A 114 -2.12 -0.38 11.58
CA ARG A 114 -2.36 -1.18 10.38
C ARG A 114 -3.69 -1.90 10.51
N PHE A 115 -4.64 -1.56 9.65
CA PHE A 115 -6.02 -1.99 9.78
C PHE A 115 -6.50 -2.75 8.55
N VAL A 116 -7.37 -3.75 8.78
CA VAL A 116 -8.04 -4.50 7.71
C VAL A 116 -9.54 -4.47 7.96
N LEU A 117 -10.35 -4.15 6.95
CA LEU A 117 -11.80 -4.27 7.07
C LEU A 117 -12.22 -5.74 7.06
N GLU A 118 -13.31 -6.06 7.75
CA GLU A 118 -13.82 -7.41 8.01
C GLU A 118 -13.88 -8.34 6.79
N HIS A 119 -14.25 -7.82 5.62
CA HIS A 119 -14.35 -8.60 4.39
C HIS A 119 -13.23 -8.34 3.39
N ALA A 120 -12.21 -7.60 3.78
CA ALA A 120 -11.04 -7.40 2.95
C ALA A 120 -10.14 -8.66 2.98
N ARG A 121 -9.34 -8.82 1.92
CA ARG A 121 -8.38 -9.91 1.81
C ARG A 121 -6.98 -9.36 1.63
N VAL A 122 -6.02 -10.05 2.21
CA VAL A 122 -4.60 -9.78 1.98
C VAL A 122 -4.00 -10.98 1.26
N LEU A 123 -3.15 -10.74 0.28
CA LEU A 123 -2.50 -11.81 -0.49
C LEU A 123 -1.00 -11.56 -0.53
N LEU A 124 -0.23 -12.53 -0.07
CA LEU A 124 1.21 -12.60 -0.30
C LEU A 124 1.52 -13.51 -1.47
N GLY A 125 2.44 -13.10 -2.32
CA GLY A 125 2.92 -13.87 -3.45
C GLY A 125 4.30 -13.40 -3.89
N GLN A 126 4.95 -14.18 -4.72
CA GLN A 126 6.25 -13.81 -5.27
C GLN A 126 6.12 -12.61 -6.21
N PRO A 127 7.12 -11.69 -6.22
CA PRO A 127 7.23 -10.72 -7.29
C PRO A 127 7.27 -11.44 -8.65
N ALA A 128 6.35 -11.11 -9.54
CA ALA A 128 6.28 -11.69 -10.87
C ALA A 128 6.70 -10.66 -11.93
N SER A 129 7.50 -11.08 -12.89
CA SER A 129 7.73 -10.30 -14.11
C SER A 129 6.96 -10.93 -15.26
N GLY A 130 6.30 -10.10 -16.08
CA GLY A 130 5.70 -10.56 -17.33
C GLY A 130 6.73 -11.26 -18.21
N GLY A 131 6.31 -12.28 -18.98
CA GLY A 131 7.18 -13.07 -19.86
C GLY A 131 7.98 -12.16 -20.80
N GLN A 132 9.29 -12.13 -20.64
CA GLN A 132 10.18 -11.28 -21.42
C GLN A 132 11.05 -12.15 -22.32
N ARG A 133 11.30 -11.67 -23.54
CA ARG A 133 12.21 -12.29 -24.50
C ARG A 133 13.56 -11.59 -24.41
N GLY A 134 14.64 -12.34 -24.63
CA GLY A 134 16.01 -11.83 -24.60
C GLY A 134 17.04 -12.92 -24.87
N THR A 135 18.32 -12.57 -24.93
CA THR A 135 19.41 -13.53 -24.98
C THR A 135 19.51 -14.34 -23.68
N ALA A 136 20.21 -15.48 -23.71
CA ALA A 136 20.45 -16.28 -22.50
C ALA A 136 21.11 -15.46 -21.39
N SER A 137 22.02 -14.56 -21.73
CA SER A 137 22.68 -13.65 -20.79
C SER A 137 21.71 -12.65 -20.17
N ASP A 138 20.78 -12.09 -20.94
CA ASP A 138 19.76 -11.16 -20.44
C ASP A 138 18.80 -11.87 -19.48
N LEU A 139 18.40 -13.09 -19.82
CA LEU A 139 17.53 -13.93 -18.97
C LEU A 139 18.20 -14.28 -17.65
N ALA A 140 19.49 -14.65 -17.68
CA ALA A 140 20.27 -14.94 -16.48
C ALA A 140 20.40 -13.72 -15.56
N LEU A 141 20.68 -12.54 -16.13
CA LEU A 141 20.77 -11.29 -15.37
C LEU A 141 19.43 -10.94 -14.71
N ARG A 142 18.34 -11.10 -15.43
CA ARG A 142 16.98 -10.84 -14.90
C ARG A 142 16.59 -11.84 -13.81
N ALA A 143 16.91 -13.11 -13.98
CA ALA A 143 16.68 -14.12 -12.95
C ALA A 143 17.42 -13.75 -11.64
N LYS A 144 18.67 -13.31 -11.74
CA LYS A 144 19.44 -12.84 -10.60
C LYS A 144 18.78 -11.62 -9.93
N GLU A 145 18.28 -10.67 -10.73
CA GLU A 145 17.59 -9.48 -10.21
C GLU A 145 16.26 -9.86 -9.52
N MET A 146 15.48 -10.80 -10.08
CA MET A 146 14.25 -11.28 -9.43
C MET A 146 14.54 -11.96 -8.08
N VAL A 147 15.63 -12.71 -7.96
CA VAL A 147 16.04 -13.29 -6.67
C VAL A 147 16.38 -12.18 -5.67
N ARG A 148 17.08 -11.12 -6.10
CA ARG A 148 17.42 -9.98 -5.26
C ARG A 148 16.16 -9.24 -4.79
N ILE A 149 15.23 -8.97 -5.71
CA ILE A 149 13.94 -8.32 -5.41
C ILE A 149 13.15 -9.14 -4.40
N ARG A 150 13.06 -10.46 -4.60
CA ARG A 150 12.38 -11.36 -3.67
C ARG A 150 12.98 -11.26 -2.27
N ALA A 151 14.31 -11.32 -2.16
CA ALA A 151 14.99 -11.19 -0.87
C ALA A 151 14.69 -9.85 -0.18
N GLN A 152 14.63 -8.75 -0.93
CA GLN A 152 14.25 -7.44 -0.38
C GLN A 152 12.82 -7.41 0.16
N VAL A 153 11.85 -8.00 -0.55
CA VAL A 153 10.46 -8.10 -0.05
C VAL A 153 10.41 -8.93 1.22
N GLU A 154 11.10 -10.08 1.26
CA GLU A 154 11.20 -10.94 2.45
C GLU A 154 11.80 -10.19 3.64
N GLU A 155 12.87 -9.41 3.44
CA GLU A 155 13.50 -8.58 4.47
C GLU A 155 12.57 -7.45 4.98
N VAL A 156 11.85 -6.78 4.08
CA VAL A 156 10.89 -5.74 4.46
C VAL A 156 9.75 -6.35 5.28
N LEU A 157 9.15 -7.44 4.82
CA LEU A 157 8.07 -8.11 5.55
C LEU A 157 8.54 -8.64 6.92
N ALA A 158 9.77 -9.16 7.02
CA ALA A 158 10.33 -9.63 8.29
C ALA A 158 10.46 -8.51 9.35
N ARG A 159 10.62 -7.26 8.94
CA ARG A 159 10.64 -6.10 9.87
C ARG A 159 9.27 -5.78 10.44
N HIS A 160 8.21 -6.08 9.70
CA HIS A 160 6.84 -5.69 10.02
C HIS A 160 5.96 -6.84 10.54
N THR A 161 6.39 -8.08 10.32
CA THR A 161 5.71 -9.28 10.79
C THR A 161 6.53 -10.00 11.87
N HIS A 162 5.97 -11.07 12.45
CA HIS A 162 6.69 -11.87 13.45
C HIS A 162 7.44 -13.06 12.82
N HIS A 163 7.62 -13.04 11.49
CA HIS A 163 8.21 -14.14 10.72
C HIS A 163 9.62 -13.82 10.25
N ASP A 164 10.47 -14.83 10.22
CA ASP A 164 11.79 -14.72 9.60
C ASP A 164 11.72 -14.83 8.07
N THR A 165 12.78 -14.46 7.40
CA THR A 165 12.86 -14.49 5.93
C THR A 165 12.72 -15.90 5.35
N ALA A 166 13.09 -16.94 6.09
CA ALA A 166 12.95 -18.33 5.63
C ALA A 166 11.48 -18.77 5.61
N THR A 167 10.74 -18.43 6.66
CA THR A 167 9.28 -18.67 6.73
C THR A 167 8.55 -17.87 5.64
N LEU A 168 8.86 -16.58 5.50
CA LEU A 168 8.26 -15.72 4.47
C LEU A 168 8.54 -16.25 3.06
N ARG A 169 9.76 -16.74 2.79
CA ARG A 169 10.13 -17.36 1.53
C ARG A 169 9.29 -18.60 1.22
N ALA A 170 9.06 -19.44 2.20
CA ALA A 170 8.24 -20.64 2.04
C ALA A 170 6.77 -20.27 1.82
N ASP A 171 6.25 -19.32 2.59
CA ASP A 171 4.86 -18.87 2.52
C ASP A 171 4.54 -18.12 1.21
N MET A 172 5.51 -17.40 0.64
CA MET A 172 5.38 -16.67 -0.61
C MET A 172 5.69 -17.52 -1.85
N ASP A 173 6.05 -18.80 -1.71
CA ASP A 173 6.36 -19.65 -2.86
C ASP A 173 5.14 -19.89 -3.77
N ARG A 174 3.97 -19.83 -3.20
CA ARG A 174 2.67 -19.78 -3.89
C ARG A 174 1.86 -18.63 -3.30
N ASP A 175 0.87 -18.16 -4.05
CA ASP A 175 -0.05 -17.16 -3.55
C ASP A 175 -0.74 -17.65 -2.29
N LYS A 176 -0.54 -16.93 -1.18
CA LYS A 176 -1.15 -17.19 0.12
C LYS A 176 -2.16 -16.09 0.42
N VAL A 177 -3.43 -16.47 0.47
CA VAL A 177 -4.55 -15.55 0.72
C VAL A 177 -4.92 -15.61 2.19
N PHE A 178 -5.11 -14.46 2.79
CA PHE A 178 -5.50 -14.28 4.18
C PHE A 178 -6.85 -13.59 4.27
N THR A 179 -7.73 -14.06 5.16
CA THR A 179 -8.86 -13.29 5.67
C THR A 179 -8.35 -12.11 6.52
N ALA A 180 -9.25 -11.24 6.96
CA ALA A 180 -8.88 -10.12 7.82
C ALA A 180 -8.23 -10.60 9.14
N GLU A 181 -8.83 -11.61 9.78
CA GLU A 181 -8.34 -12.18 11.04
C GLU A 181 -7.00 -12.91 10.86
N GLU A 182 -6.86 -13.66 9.77
CA GLU A 182 -5.60 -14.34 9.44
C GLU A 182 -4.47 -13.35 9.14
N ALA A 183 -4.77 -12.22 8.50
CA ALA A 183 -3.79 -11.16 8.23
C ALA A 183 -3.27 -10.51 9.53
N VAL A 184 -4.15 -10.29 10.51
CA VAL A 184 -3.77 -9.81 11.83
C VAL A 184 -2.96 -10.88 12.58
N ALA A 185 -3.41 -12.13 12.61
CA ALA A 185 -2.68 -13.22 13.26
C ALA A 185 -1.29 -13.44 12.66
N TYR A 186 -1.13 -13.19 11.36
CA TYR A 186 0.15 -13.27 10.65
C TYR A 186 1.06 -12.04 10.88
N GLY A 187 0.51 -10.94 11.37
CA GLY A 187 1.25 -9.70 11.61
C GLY A 187 1.34 -8.75 10.41
N LEU A 188 0.52 -8.96 9.36
CA LEU A 188 0.39 -8.04 8.22
C LEU A 188 -0.44 -6.80 8.56
N ALA A 189 -1.28 -6.91 9.58
CA ALA A 189 -2.06 -5.82 10.16
C ALA A 189 -2.13 -5.97 11.68
N ASP A 190 -2.66 -4.96 12.36
CA ASP A 190 -2.75 -4.93 13.83
C ASP A 190 -4.18 -5.19 14.32
N GLU A 191 -5.19 -4.77 13.54
CA GLU A 191 -6.59 -4.84 13.96
C GLU A 191 -7.55 -5.05 12.79
N VAL A 192 -8.63 -5.83 13.03
CA VAL A 192 -9.76 -5.93 12.12
C VAL A 192 -10.81 -4.89 12.48
N LEU A 193 -11.16 -4.03 11.53
CA LEU A 193 -12.22 -3.03 11.71
C LEU A 193 -13.55 -3.52 11.13
N SER A 194 -14.51 -3.85 11.99
CA SER A 194 -15.88 -4.21 11.60
C SER A 194 -16.80 -3.00 11.53
N ARG A 195 -16.52 -1.95 12.30
CA ARG A 195 -17.33 -0.72 12.36
C ARG A 195 -16.48 0.49 12.72
N ARG A 196 -16.71 1.62 12.03
CA ARG A 196 -16.09 2.87 12.42
C ARG A 196 -16.63 3.31 13.78
N LEU A 197 -15.77 3.40 14.78
CA LEU A 197 -16.16 3.96 16.07
C LEU A 197 -16.51 5.44 15.85
N VAL A 198 -17.76 5.79 16.12
CA VAL A 198 -18.20 7.19 16.16
C VAL A 198 -17.51 7.80 17.37
N ARG A 199 -16.56 8.71 17.13
CA ARG A 199 -16.03 9.57 18.20
C ARG A 199 -17.19 10.44 18.67
N GLY A 200 -17.66 10.21 19.89
CA GLY A 200 -18.64 11.05 20.58
C GLY A 200 -18.07 12.45 20.88
#